data_e822a0514e869898dd7980695787e3e4
#
_entry.id   e822a0514e869898dd7980695787e3e4
#
_cell.length_a   1.000
_cell.length_b   1.000
_cell.length_c   1.000
_cell.angle_alpha   90.00
_cell.angle_beta   90.00
_cell.angle_gamma   90.00
#
_symmetry.space_group_name_H-M   'P 1'
#
loop_
_entity.id
_entity.type
_entity.pdbx_description
1 polymer ?
#
loop_
_entity_poly.entity_id
_entity_poly.type
_entity_poly.pdbx_seq_one_letter_code
_entity_poly.pdbx_strand_id
1 'polypeptide(L)'
;MKIPKLLLPAVVVIGVIVFQSLFIVQEINQAIVLQFGDPKKIITKAGLNFKLPFIQNVVFLDKRILNLDNDPQEVIAADQKRLIVDAIARFKIVDPLKFYISVGNERVARSRLSTIINSRIRGVLGTQELATLLSTDRTKQMAIIQNDVNTEAKTLGIQIVDVRIKRADL
;
A
#
# COMPACT_ATOMS: atom_id res chain seq x y z
N MET A 1 15.92 -38.85 -41.99
CA MET A 1 14.70 -38.52 -41.20
C MET A 1 14.15 -37.19 -41.71
N LYS A 2 13.04 -37.17 -42.47
CA LYS A 2 12.42 -35.92 -42.97
C LYS A 2 11.62 -35.33 -41.84
N ILE A 3 12.12 -34.27 -41.22
CA ILE A 3 11.38 -33.50 -40.21
C ILE A 3 10.14 -32.94 -40.93
N PRO A 4 8.90 -33.27 -40.51
CA PRO A 4 7.71 -32.76 -41.16
C PRO A 4 7.73 -31.23 -41.09
N LYS A 5 7.50 -30.57 -42.23
CA LYS A 5 7.55 -29.10 -42.37
C LYS A 5 6.66 -28.33 -41.34
N LEU A 6 5.71 -29.03 -40.72
CA LEU A 6 4.81 -28.50 -39.69
C LEU A 6 5.43 -28.51 -38.29
N LEU A 7 6.50 -29.29 -38.04
CA LEU A 7 7.14 -29.40 -36.71
C LEU A 7 7.92 -28.14 -36.36
N LEU A 8 8.52 -27.49 -37.33
CA LEU A 8 9.32 -26.30 -37.14
C LEU A 8 8.47 -25.10 -36.65
N PRO A 9 7.34 -24.76 -37.27
CA PRO A 9 6.46 -23.69 -36.71
C PRO A 9 5.83 -24.06 -35.34
N ALA A 10 5.52 -25.32 -35.11
CA ALA A 10 4.99 -25.77 -33.81
C ALA A 10 6.01 -25.58 -32.67
N VAL A 11 7.28 -25.90 -32.89
CA VAL A 11 8.35 -25.67 -31.90
C VAL A 11 8.55 -24.21 -31.61
N VAL A 12 8.46 -23.32 -32.61
CA VAL A 12 8.55 -21.86 -32.41
C VAL A 12 7.39 -21.36 -31.58
N VAL A 13 6.16 -21.79 -31.85
CA VAL A 13 4.97 -21.39 -31.08
C VAL A 13 5.09 -21.84 -29.61
N ILE A 14 5.52 -23.08 -29.37
CA ILE A 14 5.74 -23.58 -28.01
C ILE A 14 6.83 -22.76 -27.31
N GLY A 15 7.92 -22.44 -27.97
CA GLY A 15 9.00 -21.61 -27.46
C GLY A 15 8.51 -20.22 -27.03
N VAL A 16 7.68 -19.58 -27.84
CA VAL A 16 7.08 -18.27 -27.52
C VAL A 16 6.15 -18.37 -26.31
N ILE A 17 5.32 -19.41 -26.21
CA ILE A 17 4.42 -19.63 -25.08
C ILE A 17 5.22 -19.82 -23.79
N VAL A 18 6.28 -20.63 -23.81
CA VAL A 18 7.14 -20.86 -22.65
C VAL A 18 7.84 -19.57 -22.24
N PHE A 19 8.34 -18.79 -23.18
CA PHE A 19 8.98 -17.51 -22.89
C PHE A 19 8.02 -16.50 -22.24
N GLN A 20 6.78 -16.41 -22.72
CA GLN A 20 5.75 -15.55 -22.12
C GLN A 20 5.23 -16.04 -20.78
N SER A 21 5.47 -17.30 -20.42
CA SER A 21 5.07 -17.88 -19.14
C SER A 21 5.98 -17.47 -18.00
N LEU A 22 7.21 -17.06 -18.28
CA LEU A 22 8.21 -16.73 -17.28
C LEU A 22 8.12 -15.24 -16.89
N PHE A 23 8.22 -14.96 -15.59
CA PHE A 23 8.37 -13.59 -15.08
C PHE A 23 9.24 -13.56 -13.84
N ILE A 24 9.87 -12.42 -13.59
CA ILE A 24 10.79 -12.22 -12.47
C ILE A 24 10.14 -11.28 -11.46
N VAL A 25 10.15 -11.68 -10.19
CA VAL A 25 9.79 -10.83 -9.06
C VAL A 25 11.07 -10.29 -8.45
N GLN A 26 11.20 -8.97 -8.38
CA GLN A 26 12.35 -8.29 -7.77
C GLN A 26 12.23 -8.29 -6.24
N GLU A 27 13.34 -8.11 -5.52
CA GLU A 27 13.40 -8.04 -4.05
C GLU A 27 12.51 -6.93 -3.46
N ILE A 28 12.36 -5.82 -4.19
CA ILE A 28 11.54 -4.67 -3.79
C ILE A 28 10.05 -4.88 -4.02
N ASN A 29 9.67 -5.93 -4.76
CA ASN A 29 8.30 -6.20 -5.16
C ASN A 29 7.78 -7.49 -4.54
N GLN A 30 6.48 -7.55 -4.43
CA GLN A 30 5.68 -8.75 -4.25
C GLN A 30 4.66 -8.82 -5.39
N ALA A 31 4.24 -10.01 -5.77
CA ALA A 31 3.38 -10.19 -6.92
C ALA A 31 2.13 -10.99 -6.56
N ILE A 32 1.02 -10.63 -7.17
CA ILE A 32 -0.23 -11.40 -7.14
C ILE A 32 -0.50 -11.89 -8.55
N VAL A 33 -0.64 -13.19 -8.70
CA VAL A 33 -1.07 -13.80 -9.95
C VAL A 33 -2.58 -13.89 -9.96
N LEU A 34 -3.19 -13.19 -10.88
CA LEU A 34 -4.63 -13.13 -11.08
C LEU A 34 -5.03 -14.04 -12.24
N GLN A 35 -6.12 -14.75 -12.09
CA GLN A 35 -6.76 -15.51 -13.15
C GLN A 35 -8.16 -15.00 -13.37
N PHE A 36 -8.43 -14.40 -14.51
CA PHE A 36 -9.71 -13.71 -14.81
C PHE A 36 -10.12 -12.69 -13.73
N GLY A 37 -9.13 -12.01 -13.13
CA GLY A 37 -9.32 -11.03 -12.06
C GLY A 37 -9.34 -11.62 -10.63
N ASP A 38 -9.41 -12.94 -10.48
CA ASP A 38 -9.41 -13.62 -9.18
C ASP A 38 -7.98 -13.94 -8.72
N PRO A 39 -7.57 -13.57 -7.49
CA PRO A 39 -6.23 -13.83 -6.97
C PRO A 39 -6.02 -15.32 -6.69
N LYS A 40 -5.13 -15.97 -7.42
CA LYS A 40 -4.82 -17.41 -7.30
C LYS A 40 -3.52 -17.69 -6.55
N LYS A 41 -2.52 -16.84 -6.70
CA LYS A 41 -1.20 -17.07 -6.09
C LYS A 41 -0.56 -15.75 -5.67
N ILE A 42 0.03 -15.76 -4.47
CA ILE A 42 0.79 -14.65 -3.93
C ILE A 42 2.26 -15.05 -3.90
N ILE A 43 3.13 -14.17 -4.39
CA ILE A 43 4.57 -14.39 -4.45
C ILE A 43 5.24 -13.23 -3.72
N THR A 44 5.80 -13.53 -2.55
CA THR A 44 6.48 -12.55 -1.68
C THR A 44 8.00 -12.66 -1.75
N LYS A 45 8.51 -13.76 -2.33
CA LYS A 45 9.95 -13.99 -2.51
C LYS A 45 10.36 -13.58 -3.91
N ALA A 46 11.52 -12.93 -4.01
CA ALA A 46 12.13 -12.62 -5.28
C ALA A 46 12.58 -13.88 -6.02
N GLY A 47 12.60 -13.81 -7.33
CA GLY A 47 13.06 -14.90 -8.19
C GLY A 47 12.22 -15.10 -9.44
N LEU A 48 12.60 -16.13 -10.19
CA LEU A 48 11.91 -16.55 -11.39
C LEU A 48 10.64 -17.30 -11.03
N ASN A 49 9.54 -16.91 -11.64
CA ASN A 49 8.23 -17.51 -11.42
C ASN A 49 7.55 -17.81 -12.76
N PHE A 50 6.53 -18.66 -12.68
CA PHE A 50 5.77 -19.12 -13.84
C PHE A 50 4.31 -18.69 -13.72
N LYS A 51 3.73 -18.25 -14.85
CA LYS A 51 2.30 -17.96 -15.02
C LYS A 51 1.77 -18.61 -16.30
N LEU A 52 0.48 -18.87 -16.36
CA LEU A 52 -0.17 -19.30 -17.59
C LEU A 52 -0.39 -18.07 -18.49
N PRO A 53 0.27 -18.03 -19.69
CA PRO A 53 0.07 -16.93 -20.62
C PRO A 53 -1.39 -16.87 -21.07
N PHE A 54 -1.86 -15.69 -21.43
CA PHE A 54 -3.23 -15.38 -21.88
C PHE A 54 -4.34 -15.51 -20.81
N ILE A 55 -4.16 -16.35 -19.78
CA ILE A 55 -5.19 -16.61 -18.76
C ILE A 55 -4.85 -15.88 -17.46
N GLN A 56 -3.55 -15.77 -17.14
CA GLN A 56 -3.10 -15.18 -15.88
C GLN A 56 -2.38 -13.85 -16.11
N ASN A 57 -2.76 -12.86 -15.31
CA ASN A 57 -2.09 -11.57 -15.20
C ASN A 57 -1.34 -11.47 -13.88
N VAL A 58 -0.23 -10.71 -13.87
CA VAL A 58 0.57 -10.48 -12.66
C VAL A 58 0.48 -9.02 -12.29
N VAL A 59 0.09 -8.75 -11.05
CA VAL A 59 0.09 -7.41 -10.44
C VAL A 59 1.25 -7.34 -9.47
N PHE A 60 2.14 -6.37 -9.66
CA PHE A 60 3.25 -6.11 -8.77
C PHE A 60 2.86 -5.04 -7.76
N LEU A 61 3.21 -5.28 -6.50
CA LEU A 61 3.02 -4.36 -5.40
C LEU A 61 4.37 -4.08 -4.75
N ASP A 62 4.63 -2.83 -4.38
CA ASP A 62 5.86 -2.45 -3.70
C ASP A 62 5.87 -3.02 -2.27
N LYS A 63 6.99 -3.66 -1.90
CA LYS A 63 7.21 -4.27 -0.58
C LYS A 63 7.90 -3.32 0.40
N ARG A 64 8.44 -2.21 -0.11
CA ARG A 64 9.17 -1.22 0.68
C ARG A 64 8.22 -0.41 1.55
N ILE A 65 8.82 0.37 2.44
CA ILE A 65 8.13 1.42 3.18
C ILE A 65 7.88 2.59 2.23
N LEU A 66 6.61 2.93 2.06
CA LEU A 66 6.15 4.02 1.21
C LEU A 66 5.80 5.23 2.06
N ASN A 67 6.09 6.42 1.55
CA ASN A 67 5.70 7.68 2.18
C ASN A 67 4.34 8.12 1.66
N LEU A 68 3.51 8.62 2.56
CA LEU A 68 2.26 9.29 2.29
C LEU A 68 2.34 10.70 2.88
N ASP A 69 2.47 11.69 2.02
CA ASP A 69 2.31 13.09 2.36
C ASP A 69 0.83 13.43 2.28
N ASN A 70 0.25 13.90 3.38
CA ASN A 70 -1.10 14.42 3.40
C ASN A 70 -1.09 15.92 3.11
N ASP A 71 -2.13 16.37 2.43
CA ASP A 71 -2.35 17.80 2.27
C ASP A 71 -2.61 18.45 3.63
N PRO A 72 -2.08 19.67 3.87
CA PRO A 72 -2.35 20.40 5.11
C PRO A 72 -3.85 20.55 5.35
N GLN A 73 -4.30 20.28 6.57
CA GLN A 73 -5.70 20.36 6.95
C GLN A 73 -5.91 21.31 8.12
N GLU A 74 -7.01 22.06 8.07
CA GLU A 74 -7.47 22.87 9.20
C GLU A 74 -8.18 21.98 10.22
N VAL A 75 -7.73 22.05 11.47
CA VAL A 75 -8.30 21.34 12.61
C VAL A 75 -8.60 22.38 13.70
N ILE A 76 -9.76 22.27 14.31
CA ILE A 76 -10.15 23.11 15.44
C ILE A 76 -9.81 22.36 16.73
N ALA A 77 -8.95 22.93 17.56
CA ALA A 77 -8.59 22.37 18.87
C ALA A 77 -9.73 22.64 19.92
N ALA A 78 -9.64 21.98 21.08
CA ALA A 78 -10.65 22.08 22.11
C ALA A 78 -10.85 23.53 22.64
N ASP A 79 -9.79 24.35 22.57
CA ASP A 79 -9.80 25.78 22.94
C ASP A 79 -10.26 26.70 21.78
N GLN A 80 -10.95 26.16 20.78
CA GLN A 80 -11.51 26.84 19.60
C GLN A 80 -10.46 27.52 18.68
N LYS A 81 -9.18 27.22 18.87
CA LYS A 81 -8.13 27.72 17.99
C LYS A 81 -8.04 26.86 16.72
N ARG A 82 -7.83 27.53 15.60
CA ARG A 82 -7.65 26.87 14.29
C ARG A 82 -6.17 26.53 14.11
N LEU A 83 -5.89 25.31 13.74
CA LEU A 83 -4.57 24.80 13.47
C LEU A 83 -4.50 24.27 12.05
N ILE A 84 -3.50 24.66 11.30
CA ILE A 84 -3.17 24.03 10.01
C ILE A 84 -2.17 22.92 10.32
N VAL A 85 -2.58 21.67 10.14
CA VAL A 85 -1.79 20.49 10.45
C VAL A 85 -1.34 19.82 9.15
N ASP A 86 -0.02 19.70 8.98
CA ASP A 86 0.63 18.94 7.92
C ASP A 86 1.17 17.65 8.51
N ALA A 87 0.75 16.51 7.95
CA ALA A 87 1.12 15.19 8.46
C ALA A 87 1.74 14.31 7.36
N ILE A 88 2.75 13.54 7.76
CA ILE A 88 3.34 12.49 6.94
C ILE A 88 3.15 11.15 7.62
N ALA A 89 2.80 10.14 6.84
CA ALA A 89 2.76 8.75 7.29
C ALA A 89 3.69 7.90 6.46
N ARG A 90 4.23 6.85 7.09
CA ARG A 90 4.99 5.80 6.42
C ARG A 90 4.25 4.50 6.60
N PHE A 91 4.03 3.81 5.48
CA PHE A 91 3.28 2.57 5.48
C PHE A 91 3.95 1.52 4.60
N LYS A 92 3.61 0.26 4.80
CA LYS A 92 4.00 -0.84 3.92
C LYS A 92 2.85 -1.83 3.73
N ILE A 93 2.83 -2.48 2.59
CA ILE A 93 1.86 -3.52 2.26
C ILE A 93 2.37 -4.84 2.85
N VAL A 94 1.66 -5.37 3.86
CA VAL A 94 2.04 -6.62 4.56
C VAL A 94 1.21 -7.81 4.11
N ASP A 95 -0.02 -7.58 3.69
CA ASP A 95 -0.91 -8.61 3.15
C ASP A 95 -1.38 -8.22 1.74
N PRO A 96 -0.69 -8.71 0.70
CA PRO A 96 -1.02 -8.40 -0.68
C PRO A 96 -2.45 -8.78 -1.07
N LEU A 97 -2.96 -9.90 -0.53
CA LEU A 97 -4.29 -10.38 -0.86
C LEU A 97 -5.37 -9.44 -0.33
N LYS A 98 -5.31 -9.11 0.96
CA LYS A 98 -6.23 -8.13 1.57
C LYS A 98 -6.12 -6.79 0.89
N PHE A 99 -4.90 -6.34 0.60
CA PHE A 99 -4.66 -5.10 -0.10
C PHE A 99 -5.36 -5.07 -1.47
N TYR A 100 -5.16 -6.11 -2.28
CA TYR A 100 -5.77 -6.16 -3.61
C TYR A 100 -7.30 -6.21 -3.55
N ILE A 101 -7.87 -7.02 -2.66
CA ILE A 101 -9.33 -7.15 -2.51
C ILE A 101 -9.95 -5.86 -1.96
N SER A 102 -9.30 -5.17 -0.99
CA SER A 102 -9.87 -4.02 -0.30
C SER A 102 -9.70 -2.71 -1.08
N VAL A 103 -8.53 -2.49 -1.69
CA VAL A 103 -8.18 -1.22 -2.33
C VAL A 103 -7.77 -1.35 -3.80
N GLY A 104 -7.33 -2.52 -4.24
CA GLY A 104 -7.00 -2.82 -5.61
C GLY A 104 -5.65 -2.27 -6.09
N ASN A 105 -5.33 -1.02 -5.76
CA ASN A 105 -4.10 -0.37 -6.21
C ASN A 105 -3.59 0.66 -5.20
N GLU A 106 -2.32 1.09 -5.37
CA GLU A 106 -1.65 2.02 -4.46
C GLU A 106 -2.29 3.41 -4.44
N ARG A 107 -2.82 3.90 -5.55
CA ARG A 107 -3.48 5.23 -5.61
C ARG A 107 -4.70 5.27 -4.71
N VAL A 108 -5.56 4.26 -4.79
CA VAL A 108 -6.76 4.15 -3.93
C VAL A 108 -6.36 3.93 -2.48
N ALA A 109 -5.29 3.15 -2.22
CA ALA A 109 -4.76 2.97 -0.87
C ALA A 109 -4.31 4.29 -0.26
N ARG A 110 -3.55 5.11 -0.99
CA ARG A 110 -3.11 6.44 -0.54
C ARG A 110 -4.30 7.34 -0.19
N SER A 111 -5.30 7.40 -1.06
CA SER A 111 -6.51 8.21 -0.81
C SER A 111 -7.27 7.76 0.44
N ARG A 112 -7.48 6.44 0.61
CA ARG A 112 -8.15 5.90 1.80
C ARG A 112 -7.35 6.13 3.07
N LEU A 113 -6.04 5.89 3.04
CA LEU A 113 -5.17 6.14 4.19
C LEU A 113 -5.15 7.62 4.57
N SER A 114 -5.09 8.53 3.58
CA SER A 114 -5.19 9.97 3.82
C SER A 114 -6.47 10.32 4.58
N THR A 115 -7.61 9.80 4.15
CA THR A 115 -8.90 10.01 4.82
C THR A 115 -8.89 9.48 6.26
N ILE A 116 -8.37 8.27 6.49
CA ILE A 116 -8.27 7.66 7.82
C ILE A 116 -7.38 8.50 8.73
N ILE A 117 -6.18 8.86 8.26
CA ILE A 117 -5.21 9.67 9.02
C ILE A 117 -5.81 11.01 9.40
N ASN A 118 -6.42 11.70 8.43
CA ASN A 118 -7.05 13.00 8.67
C ASN A 118 -8.20 12.93 9.68
N SER A 119 -9.02 11.90 9.60
CA SER A 119 -10.10 11.65 10.56
C SER A 119 -9.57 11.41 11.97
N ARG A 120 -8.52 10.61 12.13
CA ARG A 120 -7.92 10.31 13.43
C ARG A 120 -7.16 11.50 14.01
N ILE A 121 -6.42 12.24 13.18
CA ILE A 121 -5.76 13.49 13.60
C ILE A 121 -6.82 14.47 14.13
N ARG A 122 -7.88 14.70 13.36
CA ARG A 122 -8.97 15.60 13.78
C ARG A 122 -9.64 15.14 15.08
N GLY A 123 -9.89 13.83 15.23
CA GLY A 123 -10.48 13.26 16.43
C GLY A 123 -9.61 13.47 17.67
N VAL A 124 -8.31 13.21 17.58
CA VAL A 124 -7.39 13.36 18.71
C VAL A 124 -7.09 14.82 19.01
N LEU A 125 -6.80 15.65 17.98
CA LEU A 125 -6.46 17.06 18.20
C LEU A 125 -7.66 17.88 18.63
N GLY A 126 -8.86 17.56 18.14
CA GLY A 126 -10.10 18.26 18.52
C GLY A 126 -10.51 18.06 19.99
N THR A 127 -9.97 17.06 20.67
CA THR A 127 -10.23 16.81 22.11
C THR A 127 -9.14 17.38 23.02
N GLN A 128 -8.08 17.95 22.48
CA GLN A 128 -6.94 18.48 23.25
C GLN A 128 -6.80 19.99 23.12
N GLU A 129 -6.31 20.62 24.20
CA GLU A 129 -5.91 22.03 24.14
C GLU A 129 -4.58 22.20 23.41
N LEU A 130 -4.41 23.34 22.74
CA LEU A 130 -3.20 23.66 21.99
C LEU A 130 -1.92 23.58 22.85
N ALA A 131 -1.98 24.01 24.10
CA ALA A 131 -0.86 23.98 25.05
C ALA A 131 -0.34 22.53 25.26
N THR A 132 -1.25 21.56 25.35
CA THR A 132 -0.94 20.14 25.51
C THR A 132 -0.27 19.55 24.25
N LEU A 133 -0.69 20.00 23.07
CA LEU A 133 -0.14 19.56 21.78
C LEU A 133 1.31 20.05 21.55
N LEU A 134 1.68 21.17 22.16
CA LEU A 134 3.03 21.74 22.09
C LEU A 134 3.97 21.22 23.19
N SER A 135 3.44 20.48 24.17
CA SER A 135 4.17 19.98 25.34
C SER A 135 4.80 18.59 25.10
N THR A 136 5.44 18.04 26.16
CA THR A 136 6.10 16.72 26.18
C THR A 136 5.13 15.56 25.87
N ASP A 137 3.82 15.76 25.99
CA ASP A 137 2.82 14.72 25.72
C ASP A 137 2.56 14.45 24.21
N ARG A 138 3.15 15.25 23.32
CA ARG A 138 3.04 15.08 21.87
C ARG A 138 3.39 13.65 21.41
N THR A 139 4.41 13.04 22.02
CA THR A 139 4.83 11.67 21.66
C THR A 139 3.75 10.63 21.99
N LYS A 140 3.05 10.80 23.10
CA LYS A 140 1.94 9.92 23.50
C LYS A 140 0.76 10.05 22.54
N GLN A 141 0.41 11.29 22.16
CA GLN A 141 -0.67 11.57 21.23
C GLN A 141 -0.37 10.98 19.84
N MET A 142 0.87 11.10 19.37
CA MET A 142 1.28 10.48 18.10
C MET A 142 1.20 8.95 18.15
N ALA A 143 1.55 8.33 19.28
CA ALA A 143 1.42 6.89 19.45
C ALA A 143 -0.05 6.42 19.42
N ILE A 144 -0.97 7.20 20.02
CA ILE A 144 -2.41 6.90 19.96
C ILE A 144 -2.90 6.99 18.51
N ILE A 145 -2.60 8.09 17.82
CA ILE A 145 -2.97 8.27 16.41
C ILE A 145 -2.41 7.12 15.56
N GLN A 146 -1.14 6.78 15.74
CA GLN A 146 -0.50 5.69 15.00
C GLN A 146 -1.20 4.35 15.23
N ASN A 147 -1.54 4.01 16.48
CA ASN A 147 -2.23 2.77 16.82
C ASN A 147 -3.64 2.71 16.22
N ASP A 148 -4.38 3.80 16.31
CA ASP A 148 -5.74 3.88 15.77
C ASP A 148 -5.73 3.76 14.25
N VAL A 149 -4.86 4.53 13.57
CA VAL A 149 -4.68 4.44 12.11
C VAL A 149 -4.22 3.05 11.70
N ASN A 150 -3.28 2.44 12.45
CA ASN A 150 -2.78 1.10 12.14
C ASN A 150 -3.85 0.02 12.29
N THR A 151 -4.76 0.17 13.25
CA THR A 151 -5.88 -0.76 13.43
C THR A 151 -6.83 -0.75 12.22
N GLU A 152 -7.15 0.41 11.68
CA GLU A 152 -7.94 0.52 10.46
C GLU A 152 -7.14 0.09 9.23
N ALA A 153 -5.87 0.49 9.11
CA ALA A 153 -5.03 0.13 7.97
C ALA A 153 -4.81 -1.39 7.83
N LYS A 154 -4.79 -2.14 8.94
CA LYS A 154 -4.71 -3.61 8.92
C LYS A 154 -5.87 -4.27 8.19
N THR A 155 -7.05 -3.67 8.19
CA THR A 155 -8.21 -4.18 7.42
C THR A 155 -7.98 -4.09 5.91
N LEU A 156 -7.10 -3.17 5.49
CA LEU A 156 -6.70 -2.96 4.11
C LEU A 156 -5.45 -3.76 3.70
N GLY A 157 -4.89 -4.60 4.60
CA GLY A 157 -3.64 -5.31 4.37
C GLY A 157 -2.38 -4.44 4.47
N ILE A 158 -2.51 -3.27 5.11
CA ILE A 158 -1.46 -2.26 5.25
C ILE A 158 -1.02 -2.18 6.71
N GLN A 159 0.26 -1.99 6.94
CA GLN A 159 0.84 -1.65 8.24
C GLN A 159 1.36 -0.23 8.24
N ILE A 160 0.94 0.56 9.20
CA ILE A 160 1.51 1.88 9.45
C ILE A 160 2.80 1.71 10.26
N VAL A 161 3.90 2.22 9.71
CA VAL A 161 5.22 2.18 10.36
C VAL A 161 5.40 3.37 11.28
N ASP A 162 4.93 4.55 10.82
CA ASP A 162 5.11 5.79 11.54
C ASP A 162 4.09 6.85 11.06
N VAL A 163 3.64 7.71 11.98
CA VAL A 163 2.82 8.90 11.66
C VAL A 163 3.42 10.08 12.40
N ARG A 164 3.69 11.17 11.70
CA ARG A 164 4.26 12.40 12.25
C ARG A 164 3.54 13.63 11.73
N ILE A 165 3.34 14.58 12.59
CA ILE A 165 2.95 15.94 12.22
C ILE A 165 4.23 16.69 11.87
N LYS A 166 4.34 17.20 10.63
CA LYS A 166 5.47 18.01 10.18
C LYS A 166 5.39 19.42 10.77
N ARG A 167 4.20 20.03 10.65
CA ARG A 167 3.94 21.41 11.03
C ARG A 167 2.54 21.53 11.62
N ALA A 168 2.41 22.35 12.63
CA ALA A 168 1.15 22.80 13.16
C ALA A 168 1.29 24.33 13.33
N ASP A 169 0.66 25.09 12.42
CA ASP A 169 0.67 26.56 12.42
C ASP A 169 -0.71 27.08 12.85
N LEU A 170 -0.73 28.29 13.43
CA LEU A 170 -1.93 29.03 13.83
C LEU A 170 -2.45 29.88 12.68
#